data_aafad2ab06e4948d05f5323e010a6aa2
#
_entry.id   aafad2ab06e4948d05f5323e010a6aa2
#
_cell.length_a   1.000
_cell.length_b   1.000
_cell.length_c   1.000
_cell.angle_alpha   90.00
_cell.angle_beta   90.00
_cell.angle_gamma   90.00
#
_symmetry.space_group_name_H-M   'P 1'
#
loop_
_entity.id
_entity.type
_entity.pdbx_description
1 polymer ?
#
loop_
_entity_poly.entity_id
_entity_poly.type
_entity_poly.pdbx_seq_one_letter_code
_entity_poly.pdbx_strand_id
1 'polypeptide(L)'
;ALQPPLVGHGYARLEDGRIVIFAAESNEASRVHPMQVWHTPFASEDYAARQPQRDSFLGRIGNAELVSGISDFFSVRKEIAATEVSLPRYERLIDSTRRLFERYHWLGAPQLKGVHETLLGIVATGDAVIDEYEKVESIRQASARAMAEVSGRHQALLKQLRSSDWETVDEHVQALSQLGQLRGQLMSTRELRYVDQDAIDAMVAAAGEQQAEVSQQTAAFIATDAALQPYVQQLQELDQAAQAATTVAQIGKPMQKMADMAGALDM
;
A
#
# COMPACT_ATOMS: atom_id res chain seq x y z
N ALA A 1 -26.29 28.54 -31.53
CA ALA A 1 -24.89 28.38 -31.14
C ALA A 1 -24.83 28.52 -29.62
N LEU A 2 -24.37 27.48 -28.96
CA LEU A 2 -24.07 27.52 -27.50
C LEU A 2 -22.83 28.40 -27.34
N GLN A 3 -22.99 29.53 -26.67
CA GLN A 3 -21.85 30.35 -26.30
C GLN A 3 -21.06 29.62 -25.20
N PRO A 4 -19.72 29.70 -25.18
CA PRO A 4 -18.92 29.12 -24.14
C PRO A 4 -19.32 29.73 -22.78
N PRO A 5 -19.24 28.92 -21.66
CA PRO A 5 -19.57 29.41 -20.35
C PRO A 5 -18.64 30.57 -19.96
N LEU A 6 -19.23 31.63 -19.41
CA LEU A 6 -18.50 32.78 -18.88
C LEU A 6 -17.92 32.42 -17.52
N VAL A 7 -16.62 32.64 -17.37
CA VAL A 7 -15.95 32.52 -16.06
C VAL A 7 -15.90 33.95 -15.48
N GLY A 8 -16.72 34.21 -14.47
CA GLY A 8 -16.77 35.49 -13.76
C GLY A 8 -16.30 35.34 -12.29
N HIS A 9 -15.67 36.39 -11.76
CA HIS A 9 -15.26 36.43 -10.35
C HIS A 9 -16.35 36.99 -9.43
N GLY A 10 -17.36 37.62 -10.02
CA GLY A 10 -18.50 38.16 -9.31
C GLY A 10 -19.60 38.60 -10.25
N TYR A 11 -20.79 38.80 -9.70
CA TYR A 11 -21.91 39.35 -10.45
C TYR A 11 -22.75 40.29 -9.59
N ALA A 12 -23.42 41.22 -10.22
CA ALA A 12 -24.45 42.04 -9.60
C ALA A 12 -25.71 42.01 -10.45
N ARG A 13 -26.87 41.84 -9.81
CA ARG A 13 -28.17 41.94 -10.45
C ARG A 13 -28.72 43.36 -10.22
N LEU A 14 -29.12 44.03 -11.28
CA LEU A 14 -29.75 45.32 -11.22
C LEU A 14 -31.28 45.19 -11.21
N GLU A 15 -31.98 46.18 -10.65
CA GLU A 15 -33.45 46.19 -10.56
C GLU A 15 -34.17 46.18 -11.91
N ASP A 16 -33.50 46.64 -12.94
CA ASP A 16 -34.01 46.70 -14.31
C ASP A 16 -33.84 45.37 -15.09
N GLY A 17 -33.43 44.29 -14.40
CA GLY A 17 -33.26 42.97 -14.99
C GLY A 17 -31.91 42.75 -15.68
N ARG A 18 -30.99 43.73 -15.60
CA ARG A 18 -29.63 43.52 -16.08
C ARG A 18 -28.81 42.75 -15.08
N ILE A 19 -27.94 41.89 -15.58
CA ILE A 19 -26.91 41.22 -14.78
C ILE A 19 -25.57 41.74 -15.28
N VAL A 20 -24.75 42.21 -14.36
CA VAL A 20 -23.37 42.63 -14.63
C VAL A 20 -22.44 41.53 -14.08
N ILE A 21 -21.60 40.99 -14.97
CA ILE A 21 -20.64 39.93 -14.62
C ILE A 21 -19.26 40.57 -14.73
N PHE A 22 -18.46 40.41 -13.67
CA PHE A 22 -17.09 40.87 -13.60
C PHE A 22 -16.17 39.69 -13.89
N ALA A 23 -15.32 39.81 -14.88
CA ALA A 23 -14.30 38.82 -15.21
C ALA A 23 -12.91 39.39 -14.94
N ALA A 24 -11.99 38.58 -14.41
CA ALA A 24 -10.58 38.95 -14.38
C ALA A 24 -9.86 38.21 -15.50
N GLU A 25 -9.04 38.92 -16.24
CA GLU A 25 -8.23 38.36 -17.33
C GLU A 25 -6.93 37.75 -16.82
N SER A 26 -6.53 38.06 -15.57
CA SER A 26 -5.35 37.50 -14.93
C SER A 26 -5.57 37.35 -13.41
N ASN A 27 -4.74 36.55 -12.78
CA ASN A 27 -4.69 36.42 -11.30
C ASN A 27 -4.00 37.61 -10.62
N GLU A 28 -3.53 38.59 -11.36
CA GLU A 28 -2.91 39.78 -10.80
C GLU A 28 -3.96 40.81 -10.42
N ALA A 29 -3.72 41.52 -9.33
CA ALA A 29 -4.59 42.60 -8.88
C ALA A 29 -4.66 43.72 -9.95
N SER A 30 -5.80 43.90 -10.53
CA SER A 30 -6.06 44.94 -11.55
C SER A 30 -7.05 45.96 -11.03
N ARG A 31 -6.82 47.26 -11.42
CA ARG A 31 -7.79 48.33 -11.16
C ARG A 31 -8.89 48.40 -12.24
N VAL A 32 -8.72 47.70 -13.34
CA VAL A 32 -9.67 47.64 -14.45
C VAL A 32 -10.14 46.21 -14.60
N HIS A 33 -11.45 46.02 -14.43
CA HIS A 33 -12.08 44.73 -14.61
C HIS A 33 -13.00 44.78 -15.84
N PRO A 34 -12.81 43.88 -16.82
CA PRO A 34 -13.77 43.75 -17.90
C PRO A 34 -15.14 43.37 -17.33
N MET A 35 -16.18 44.10 -17.75
CA MET A 35 -17.55 43.85 -17.36
C MET A 35 -18.36 43.40 -18.54
N GLN A 36 -19.20 42.40 -18.37
CA GLN A 36 -20.22 42.06 -19.35
C GLN A 36 -21.59 42.39 -18.76
N VAL A 37 -22.37 43.14 -19.50
CA VAL A 37 -23.75 43.48 -19.12
C VAL A 37 -24.71 42.64 -19.96
N TRP A 38 -25.47 41.83 -19.28
CA TRP A 38 -26.46 40.94 -19.87
C TRP A 38 -27.85 41.47 -19.58
N HIS A 39 -28.62 41.70 -20.64
CA HIS A 39 -30.05 42.00 -20.52
C HIS A 39 -30.82 40.71 -20.37
N THR A 40 -31.41 40.50 -19.20
CA THR A 40 -32.25 39.32 -18.91
C THR A 40 -33.71 39.72 -18.92
N PRO A 41 -34.61 38.77 -19.27
CA PRO A 41 -36.04 39.04 -19.18
C PRO A 41 -36.54 39.08 -17.72
N PHE A 42 -35.68 38.81 -16.72
CA PHE A 42 -36.02 38.83 -15.32
C PHE A 42 -36.03 40.26 -14.76
N ALA A 43 -37.05 41.01 -15.13
CA ALA A 43 -37.26 42.35 -14.57
C ALA A 43 -37.84 42.34 -13.15
N SER A 44 -38.53 41.24 -12.74
CA SER A 44 -39.14 41.10 -11.42
C SER A 44 -39.31 39.63 -11.03
N GLU A 45 -39.58 39.35 -9.75
CA GLU A 45 -39.90 37.99 -9.28
C GLU A 45 -41.19 37.45 -9.92
N ASP A 46 -42.11 38.32 -10.26
CA ASP A 46 -43.35 37.96 -10.93
C ASP A 46 -43.16 37.44 -12.35
N TYR A 47 -42.02 37.72 -12.99
CA TYR A 47 -41.73 37.23 -14.33
C TYR A 47 -41.76 35.70 -14.42
N ALA A 48 -41.16 35.02 -13.47
CA ALA A 48 -41.14 33.56 -13.43
C ALA A 48 -42.57 33.00 -13.19
N ALA A 49 -43.37 33.68 -12.34
CA ALA A 49 -44.74 33.31 -12.05
C ALA A 49 -45.72 33.51 -13.23
N ARG A 50 -45.42 34.48 -14.12
CA ARG A 50 -46.24 34.79 -15.31
C ARG A 50 -45.89 33.96 -16.54
N GLN A 51 -44.77 33.23 -16.52
CA GLN A 51 -44.40 32.34 -17.61
C GLN A 51 -45.38 31.16 -17.70
N PRO A 52 -45.87 30.82 -18.91
CA PRO A 52 -46.72 29.66 -19.08
C PRO A 52 -45.93 28.41 -18.62
N GLN A 53 -46.53 27.59 -17.75
CA GLN A 53 -45.99 26.30 -17.42
C GLN A 53 -45.81 25.48 -18.70
N ARG A 54 -44.57 25.22 -19.10
CA ARG A 54 -44.31 24.31 -20.19
C ARG A 54 -44.61 22.89 -19.72
N ASP A 55 -45.47 22.21 -20.45
CA ASP A 55 -45.88 20.82 -20.15
C ASP A 55 -44.79 19.80 -20.42
N SER A 56 -43.55 20.29 -20.53
CA SER A 56 -42.36 19.46 -20.71
C SER A 56 -41.85 18.96 -19.36
N PHE A 57 -41.23 17.81 -19.36
CA PHE A 57 -40.60 17.22 -18.18
C PHE A 57 -39.69 18.22 -17.44
N LEU A 58 -38.81 18.92 -18.18
CA LEU A 58 -37.92 19.91 -17.58
C LEU A 58 -38.66 21.13 -17.06
N GLY A 59 -39.78 21.55 -17.72
CA GLY A 59 -40.61 22.64 -17.24
C GLY A 59 -41.27 22.35 -15.90
N ARG A 60 -41.57 21.10 -15.58
CA ARG A 60 -42.15 20.70 -14.32
C ARG A 60 -41.16 20.69 -13.15
N ILE A 61 -39.84 20.49 -13.40
CA ILE A 61 -38.80 20.56 -12.38
C ILE A 61 -38.61 21.99 -11.86
N GLY A 62 -38.70 22.96 -12.78
CA GLY A 62 -38.50 24.39 -12.48
C GLY A 62 -37.07 24.86 -12.66
N ASN A 63 -36.95 26.13 -13.07
CA ASN A 63 -35.66 26.72 -13.45
C ASN A 63 -34.63 26.76 -12.31
N ALA A 64 -35.06 27.06 -11.06
CA ALA A 64 -34.16 27.18 -9.92
C ALA A 64 -33.49 25.87 -9.62
N GLU A 65 -34.26 24.78 -9.62
CA GLU A 65 -33.74 23.45 -9.34
C GLU A 65 -32.86 22.88 -10.46
N LEU A 66 -33.25 23.14 -11.72
CA LEU A 66 -32.42 22.80 -12.88
C LEU A 66 -31.08 23.51 -12.88
N VAL A 67 -31.06 24.83 -12.59
CA VAL A 67 -29.81 25.60 -12.51
C VAL A 67 -28.91 25.10 -11.38
N SER A 68 -29.52 24.83 -10.22
CA SER A 68 -28.78 24.24 -9.10
C SER A 68 -28.18 22.88 -9.48
N GLY A 69 -28.97 22.00 -10.11
CA GLY A 69 -28.50 20.70 -10.60
C GLY A 69 -27.36 20.83 -11.61
N ILE A 70 -27.48 21.70 -12.61
CA ILE A 70 -26.43 21.94 -13.59
C ILE A 70 -25.13 22.44 -12.93
N SER A 71 -25.23 23.31 -11.93
CA SER A 71 -24.08 23.81 -11.17
C SER A 71 -23.39 22.68 -10.39
N ASP A 72 -24.16 21.81 -9.75
CA ASP A 72 -23.62 20.68 -9.01
C ASP A 72 -22.98 19.63 -9.95
N PHE A 73 -23.58 19.36 -11.12
CA PHE A 73 -22.95 18.54 -12.18
C PHE A 73 -21.65 19.14 -12.69
N PHE A 74 -21.61 20.47 -12.86
CA PHE A 74 -20.40 21.14 -13.26
C PHE A 74 -19.29 20.98 -12.23
N SER A 75 -19.63 20.99 -10.94
CA SER A 75 -18.70 20.74 -9.85
C SER A 75 -18.13 19.32 -9.91
N VAL A 76 -18.98 18.29 -10.10
CA VAL A 76 -18.53 16.91 -10.31
C VAL A 76 -17.62 16.78 -11.54
N ARG A 77 -18.01 17.41 -12.66
CA ARG A 77 -17.17 17.44 -13.87
C ARG A 77 -15.80 18.06 -13.61
N LYS A 78 -15.72 19.13 -12.81
CA LYS A 78 -14.47 19.78 -12.44
C LYS A 78 -13.59 18.85 -11.61
N GLU A 79 -14.18 18.10 -10.67
CA GLU A 79 -13.48 17.08 -9.89
C GLU A 79 -12.89 15.97 -10.79
N ILE A 80 -13.66 15.51 -11.79
CA ILE A 80 -13.17 14.51 -12.75
C ILE A 80 -11.99 15.04 -13.58
N ALA A 81 -12.05 16.31 -14.00
CA ALA A 81 -11.03 16.92 -14.86
C ALA A 81 -9.72 17.26 -14.12
N ALA A 82 -9.70 17.25 -12.80
CA ALA A 82 -8.49 17.54 -12.04
C ALA A 82 -7.47 16.39 -12.22
N THR A 83 -6.18 16.74 -12.32
CA THR A 83 -5.10 15.81 -12.65
C THR A 83 -4.47 15.11 -11.44
N GLU A 84 -4.75 15.61 -10.24
CA GLU A 84 -4.20 15.02 -9.01
C GLU A 84 -4.86 13.67 -8.70
N VAL A 85 -4.06 12.64 -8.48
CA VAL A 85 -4.51 11.30 -8.12
C VAL A 85 -4.29 11.07 -6.63
N SER A 86 -5.37 11.07 -5.84
CA SER A 86 -5.30 10.80 -4.41
C SER A 86 -6.58 10.12 -3.91
N LEU A 87 -6.46 9.24 -2.92
CA LEU A 87 -7.60 8.53 -2.32
C LEU A 87 -8.68 9.49 -1.83
N PRO A 88 -8.36 10.54 -1.03
CA PRO A 88 -9.38 11.47 -0.53
C PRO A 88 -10.14 12.22 -1.64
N ARG A 89 -9.53 12.34 -2.81
CA ARG A 89 -10.19 12.96 -3.96
C ARG A 89 -11.23 12.04 -4.58
N TYR A 90 -10.91 10.76 -4.78
CA TYR A 90 -11.89 9.80 -5.29
C TYR A 90 -13.06 9.61 -4.33
N GLU A 91 -12.79 9.55 -3.03
CA GLU A 91 -13.85 9.54 -2.00
C GLU A 91 -14.78 10.76 -2.12
N ARG A 92 -14.23 11.97 -2.21
CA ARG A 92 -15.04 13.19 -2.40
C ARG A 92 -15.83 13.17 -3.71
N LEU A 93 -15.23 12.69 -4.80
CA LEU A 93 -15.91 12.56 -6.10
C LEU A 93 -17.12 11.63 -6.00
N ILE A 94 -16.96 10.46 -5.38
CA ILE A 94 -18.02 9.48 -5.18
C ILE A 94 -19.12 10.08 -4.29
N ASP A 95 -18.76 10.67 -3.16
CA ASP A 95 -19.71 11.30 -2.23
C ASP A 95 -20.47 12.44 -2.87
N SER A 96 -19.80 13.32 -3.61
CA SER A 96 -20.46 14.40 -4.32
C SER A 96 -21.42 13.88 -5.40
N THR A 97 -21.03 12.81 -6.12
CA THR A 97 -21.88 12.16 -7.11
C THR A 97 -23.09 11.46 -6.47
N ARG A 98 -22.92 10.76 -5.35
CA ARG A 98 -24.04 10.13 -4.61
C ARG A 98 -25.04 11.16 -4.09
N ARG A 99 -24.57 12.29 -3.58
CA ARG A 99 -25.41 13.41 -3.14
C ARG A 99 -26.28 13.99 -4.26
N LEU A 100 -25.87 13.91 -5.54
CA LEU A 100 -26.72 14.31 -6.65
C LEU A 100 -27.99 13.46 -6.72
N PHE A 101 -27.89 12.16 -6.53
CA PHE A 101 -29.06 11.28 -6.51
C PHE A 101 -30.00 11.55 -5.33
N GLU A 102 -29.43 11.85 -4.18
CA GLU A 102 -30.22 12.17 -2.98
C GLU A 102 -30.95 13.50 -3.11
N ARG A 103 -30.28 14.49 -3.72
CA ARG A 103 -30.80 15.85 -3.87
C ARG A 103 -31.78 15.99 -5.02
N TYR A 104 -31.51 15.32 -6.15
CA TYR A 104 -32.25 15.48 -7.40
C TYR A 104 -32.99 14.21 -7.77
N HIS A 105 -34.15 13.98 -7.14
CA HIS A 105 -35.00 12.79 -7.39
C HIS A 105 -35.42 12.64 -8.85
N TRP A 106 -35.49 13.74 -9.61
CA TRP A 106 -35.82 13.74 -11.03
C TRP A 106 -34.75 13.10 -11.92
N LEU A 107 -33.54 12.85 -11.41
CA LEU A 107 -32.50 12.11 -12.12
C LEU A 107 -32.89 10.64 -12.42
N GLY A 108 -33.77 10.05 -11.62
CA GLY A 108 -34.31 8.72 -11.87
C GLY A 108 -35.36 8.65 -12.99
N ALA A 109 -35.72 9.79 -13.60
CA ALA A 109 -36.73 9.82 -14.65
C ALA A 109 -36.24 9.19 -15.97
N PRO A 110 -37.12 8.47 -16.72
CA PRO A 110 -36.74 7.80 -17.98
C PRO A 110 -36.10 8.72 -19.01
N GLN A 111 -36.47 10.01 -19.00
CA GLN A 111 -35.97 11.04 -19.91
C GLN A 111 -34.49 11.36 -19.67
N LEU A 112 -33.97 11.05 -18.47
CA LEU A 112 -32.58 11.29 -18.05
C LEU A 112 -31.79 10.01 -17.85
N LYS A 113 -32.29 8.87 -18.36
CA LYS A 113 -31.66 7.55 -18.19
C LYS A 113 -30.15 7.58 -18.51
N GLY A 114 -29.73 8.23 -19.60
CA GLY A 114 -28.30 8.33 -19.96
C GLY A 114 -27.48 9.11 -18.95
N VAL A 115 -28.02 10.15 -18.33
CA VAL A 115 -27.34 10.92 -17.28
C VAL A 115 -27.24 10.07 -16.00
N HIS A 116 -28.32 9.40 -15.64
CA HIS A 116 -28.37 8.50 -14.50
C HIS A 116 -27.33 7.38 -14.61
N GLU A 117 -27.29 6.68 -15.75
CA GLU A 117 -26.32 5.61 -16.01
C GLU A 117 -24.87 6.11 -15.98
N THR A 118 -24.62 7.32 -16.52
CA THR A 118 -23.28 7.93 -16.48
C THR A 118 -22.84 8.21 -15.05
N LEU A 119 -23.71 8.76 -14.21
CA LEU A 119 -23.41 9.04 -12.81
C LEU A 119 -23.16 7.74 -12.01
N LEU A 120 -23.96 6.70 -12.24
CA LEU A 120 -23.71 5.38 -11.65
C LEU A 120 -22.37 4.80 -12.10
N GLY A 121 -22.01 4.99 -13.38
CA GLY A 121 -20.71 4.60 -13.92
C GLY A 121 -19.54 5.32 -13.22
N ILE A 122 -19.71 6.62 -12.93
CA ILE A 122 -18.70 7.40 -12.19
C ILE A 122 -18.51 6.82 -10.77
N VAL A 123 -19.59 6.54 -10.06
CA VAL A 123 -19.54 5.95 -8.71
C VAL A 123 -18.86 4.59 -8.76
N ALA A 124 -19.32 3.69 -9.65
CA ALA A 124 -18.76 2.33 -9.76
C ALA A 124 -17.27 2.33 -10.13
N THR A 125 -16.87 3.21 -11.05
CA THR A 125 -15.46 3.37 -11.43
C THR A 125 -14.64 3.93 -10.29
N GLY A 126 -15.18 4.91 -9.57
CA GLY A 126 -14.54 5.49 -8.40
C GLY A 126 -14.33 4.47 -7.28
N ASP A 127 -15.37 3.70 -6.94
CA ASP A 127 -15.28 2.62 -5.94
C ASP A 127 -14.20 1.59 -6.37
N ALA A 128 -14.17 1.17 -7.63
CA ALA A 128 -13.15 0.25 -8.14
C ALA A 128 -11.72 0.80 -8.05
N VAL A 129 -11.53 2.11 -8.28
CA VAL A 129 -10.22 2.78 -8.12
C VAL A 129 -9.80 2.81 -6.66
N ILE A 130 -10.72 3.07 -5.73
CA ILE A 130 -10.45 3.04 -4.29
C ILE A 130 -10.04 1.63 -3.86
N ASP A 131 -10.80 0.62 -4.24
CA ASP A 131 -10.50 -0.79 -3.93
C ASP A 131 -9.10 -1.20 -4.41
N GLU A 132 -8.72 -0.79 -5.62
CA GLU A 132 -7.40 -1.10 -6.18
C GLU A 132 -6.28 -0.33 -5.45
N TYR A 133 -6.54 0.94 -5.09
CA TYR A 133 -5.59 1.73 -4.31
C TYR A 133 -5.33 1.11 -2.93
N GLU A 134 -6.38 0.69 -2.23
CA GLU A 134 -6.27 0.02 -0.93
C GLU A 134 -5.50 -1.31 -1.02
N LYS A 135 -5.73 -2.09 -2.08
CA LYS A 135 -4.94 -3.33 -2.33
C LYS A 135 -3.47 -3.04 -2.52
N VAL A 136 -3.13 -2.04 -3.36
CA VAL A 136 -1.75 -1.64 -3.61
C VAL A 136 -1.09 -1.17 -2.31
N GLU A 137 -1.79 -0.35 -1.52
CA GLU A 137 -1.28 0.15 -0.25
C GLU A 137 -1.08 -0.99 0.76
N SER A 138 -2.01 -1.94 0.83
CA SER A 138 -1.89 -3.14 1.65
C SER A 138 -0.65 -3.98 1.28
N ILE A 139 -0.42 -4.18 -0.04
CA ILE A 139 0.77 -4.90 -0.52
C ILE A 139 2.05 -4.14 -0.15
N ARG A 140 2.09 -2.82 -0.34
CA ARG A 140 3.24 -1.99 0.05
C ARG A 140 3.56 -2.10 1.53
N GLN A 141 2.54 -2.02 2.37
CA GLN A 141 2.71 -2.15 3.82
C GLN A 141 3.19 -3.55 4.22
N ALA A 142 2.65 -4.60 3.61
CA ALA A 142 3.09 -5.96 3.85
C ALA A 142 4.57 -6.15 3.45
N SER A 143 4.96 -5.64 2.30
CA SER A 143 6.34 -5.69 1.80
C SER A 143 7.30 -4.88 2.68
N ALA A 144 6.88 -3.71 3.14
CA ALA A 144 7.67 -2.89 4.06
C ALA A 144 7.90 -3.60 5.40
N ARG A 145 6.88 -4.28 5.95
CA ARG A 145 7.00 -5.07 7.18
C ARG A 145 7.95 -6.26 6.99
N ALA A 146 7.81 -7.01 5.89
CA ALA A 146 8.70 -8.13 5.58
C ALA A 146 10.15 -7.67 5.44
N MET A 147 10.37 -6.53 4.77
CA MET A 147 11.69 -5.93 4.62
C MET A 147 12.30 -5.51 5.97
N ALA A 148 11.51 -4.87 6.83
CA ALA A 148 11.96 -4.48 8.16
C ALA A 148 12.31 -5.69 9.03
N GLU A 149 11.49 -6.75 8.96
CA GLU A 149 11.72 -7.99 9.71
C GLU A 149 13.01 -8.68 9.26
N VAL A 150 13.20 -8.89 7.95
CA VAL A 150 14.39 -9.57 7.44
C VAL A 150 15.65 -8.73 7.64
N SER A 151 15.58 -7.41 7.53
CA SER A 151 16.68 -6.50 7.85
C SER A 151 17.07 -6.56 9.32
N GLY A 152 16.08 -6.57 10.21
CA GLY A 152 16.31 -6.73 11.66
C GLY A 152 16.98 -8.06 12.00
N ARG A 153 16.51 -9.16 11.39
CA ARG A 153 17.13 -10.50 11.56
C ARG A 153 18.55 -10.54 11.03
N HIS A 154 18.80 -9.97 9.86
CA HIS A 154 20.14 -9.87 9.27
C HIS A 154 21.11 -9.15 10.21
N GLN A 155 20.73 -7.97 10.70
CA GLN A 155 21.58 -7.20 11.63
C GLN A 155 21.82 -7.95 12.95
N ALA A 156 20.77 -8.56 13.52
CA ALA A 156 20.87 -9.31 14.76
C ALA A 156 21.80 -10.53 14.62
N LEU A 157 21.63 -11.30 13.53
CA LEU A 157 22.44 -12.48 13.27
C LEU A 157 23.91 -12.12 13.05
N LEU A 158 24.22 -11.12 12.20
CA LEU A 158 25.59 -10.70 11.97
C LEU A 158 26.25 -10.16 13.26
N LYS A 159 25.51 -9.46 14.11
CA LYS A 159 26.01 -9.02 15.40
C LYS A 159 26.33 -10.20 16.31
N GLN A 160 25.41 -11.18 16.38
CA GLN A 160 25.60 -12.40 17.18
C GLN A 160 26.83 -13.17 16.71
N LEU A 161 26.98 -13.43 15.42
CA LEU A 161 28.09 -14.19 14.86
C LEU A 161 29.46 -13.55 15.13
N ARG A 162 29.54 -12.21 15.12
CA ARG A 162 30.79 -11.48 15.42
C ARG A 162 31.19 -11.52 16.89
N SER A 163 30.24 -11.73 17.80
CA SER A 163 30.48 -11.74 19.24
C SER A 163 30.55 -13.14 19.85
N SER A 164 30.37 -14.19 19.04
CA SER A 164 30.36 -15.57 19.51
C SER A 164 31.73 -16.20 19.39
N ASP A 165 32.26 -16.71 20.51
CA ASP A 165 33.40 -17.62 20.53
C ASP A 165 32.81 -19.03 20.49
N TRP A 166 32.99 -19.73 19.38
CA TRP A 166 32.45 -21.08 19.20
C TRP A 166 33.47 -22.11 19.67
N GLU A 167 33.05 -22.98 20.58
CA GLU A 167 33.88 -24.00 21.20
C GLU A 167 33.54 -25.41 20.69
N THR A 168 32.41 -25.60 20.00
CA THR A 168 31.95 -26.91 19.54
C THR A 168 31.60 -26.91 18.05
N VAL A 169 31.71 -28.08 17.42
CA VAL A 169 31.31 -28.27 16.01
C VAL A 169 29.82 -27.93 15.80
N ASP A 170 28.97 -28.28 16.77
CA ASP A 170 27.53 -28.03 16.68
C ASP A 170 27.20 -26.54 16.60
N GLU A 171 27.93 -25.68 17.32
CA GLU A 171 27.76 -24.24 17.27
C GLU A 171 28.11 -23.67 15.91
N HIS A 172 29.19 -24.16 15.29
CA HIS A 172 29.57 -23.77 13.92
C HIS A 172 28.50 -24.20 12.88
N VAL A 173 28.02 -25.44 12.99
CA VAL A 173 26.95 -25.94 12.09
C VAL A 173 25.66 -25.17 12.28
N GLN A 174 25.31 -24.82 13.52
CA GLN A 174 24.14 -24.00 13.78
C GLN A 174 24.26 -22.59 13.19
N ALA A 175 25.45 -21.96 13.29
CA ALA A 175 25.72 -20.67 12.68
C ALA A 175 25.56 -20.71 11.15
N LEU A 176 26.12 -21.73 10.49
CA LEU A 176 25.97 -21.94 9.06
C LEU A 176 24.51 -22.17 8.64
N SER A 177 23.77 -22.96 9.42
CA SER A 177 22.35 -23.21 9.19
C SER A 177 21.54 -21.92 9.29
N GLN A 178 21.78 -21.10 10.32
CA GLN A 178 21.11 -19.80 10.48
C GLN A 178 21.40 -18.85 9.33
N LEU A 179 22.63 -18.79 8.85
CA LEU A 179 23.00 -17.98 7.67
C LEU A 179 22.31 -18.49 6.40
N GLY A 180 22.24 -19.81 6.22
CA GLY A 180 21.50 -20.42 5.10
C GLY A 180 20.00 -20.07 5.13
N GLN A 181 19.38 -20.17 6.30
CA GLN A 181 17.97 -19.78 6.50
C GLN A 181 17.73 -18.29 6.25
N LEU A 182 18.62 -17.43 6.74
CA LEU A 182 18.54 -15.99 6.50
C LEU A 182 18.63 -15.68 5.00
N ARG A 183 19.56 -16.29 4.27
CA ARG A 183 19.67 -16.12 2.81
C ARG A 183 18.42 -16.59 2.08
N GLY A 184 17.84 -17.71 2.49
CA GLY A 184 16.55 -18.18 1.96
C GLY A 184 15.42 -17.17 2.18
N GLN A 185 15.33 -16.58 3.37
CA GLN A 185 14.35 -15.54 3.68
C GLN A 185 14.56 -14.25 2.89
N LEU A 186 15.82 -13.80 2.72
CA LEU A 186 16.16 -12.65 1.89
C LEU A 186 15.72 -12.87 0.43
N MET A 187 15.99 -14.04 -0.13
CA MET A 187 15.59 -14.39 -1.50
C MET A 187 14.06 -14.43 -1.66
N SER A 188 13.33 -14.99 -0.69
CA SER A 188 11.86 -14.97 -0.71
C SER A 188 11.30 -13.55 -0.58
N THR A 189 11.92 -12.70 0.25
CA THR A 189 11.51 -11.30 0.40
C THR A 189 11.78 -10.49 -0.88
N ARG A 190 12.85 -10.81 -1.63
CA ARG A 190 13.20 -10.18 -2.89
C ARG A 190 12.11 -10.33 -3.96
N GLU A 191 11.33 -11.41 -3.92
CA GLU A 191 10.26 -11.68 -4.87
C GLU A 191 8.99 -10.86 -4.60
N LEU A 192 8.90 -10.21 -3.43
CA LEU A 192 7.74 -9.38 -3.09
C LEU A 192 7.74 -8.10 -3.94
N ARG A 193 6.52 -7.62 -4.26
CA ARG A 193 6.35 -6.33 -4.95
C ARG A 193 6.72 -5.17 -4.02
N TYR A 194 7.24 -4.10 -4.59
CA TYR A 194 7.55 -2.84 -3.89
C TYR A 194 8.62 -2.94 -2.80
N VAL A 195 9.48 -3.94 -2.83
CA VAL A 195 10.67 -4.02 -1.98
C VAL A 195 11.85 -3.32 -2.64
N ASP A 196 12.77 -2.84 -1.81
CA ASP A 196 14.07 -2.34 -2.27
C ASP A 196 14.98 -3.53 -2.59
N GLN A 197 15.07 -3.88 -3.88
CA GLN A 197 15.86 -5.01 -4.35
C GLN A 197 17.36 -4.80 -4.14
N ASP A 198 17.85 -3.56 -4.31
CA ASP A 198 19.27 -3.25 -4.14
C ASP A 198 19.69 -3.44 -2.67
N ALA A 199 18.85 -3.01 -1.75
CA ALA A 199 19.09 -3.23 -0.32
C ALA A 199 19.07 -4.72 0.04
N ILE A 200 18.17 -5.52 -0.55
CA ILE A 200 18.16 -6.97 -0.32
C ILE A 200 19.39 -7.63 -0.91
N ASP A 201 19.77 -7.28 -2.14
CA ASP A 201 20.94 -7.85 -2.81
C ASP A 201 22.23 -7.55 -2.02
N ALA A 202 22.35 -6.36 -1.44
CA ALA A 202 23.44 -6.02 -0.52
C ALA A 202 23.45 -6.89 0.74
N MET A 203 22.27 -7.17 1.34
CA MET A 203 22.17 -8.06 2.49
C MET A 203 22.47 -9.51 2.15
N VAL A 204 22.07 -9.99 0.95
CA VAL A 204 22.41 -11.33 0.45
C VAL A 204 23.90 -11.48 0.26
N ALA A 205 24.55 -10.47 -0.31
CA ALA A 205 26.00 -10.47 -0.48
C ALA A 205 26.73 -10.51 0.87
N ALA A 206 26.35 -9.65 1.81
CA ALA A 206 26.93 -9.63 3.17
C ALA A 206 26.73 -10.94 3.92
N ALA A 207 25.55 -11.56 3.83
CA ALA A 207 25.28 -12.86 4.41
C ALA A 207 26.12 -13.98 3.75
N GLY A 208 26.36 -13.87 2.43
CA GLY A 208 27.22 -14.78 1.68
C GLY A 208 28.69 -14.70 2.10
N GLU A 209 29.20 -13.48 2.26
CA GLU A 209 30.58 -13.24 2.77
C GLU A 209 30.75 -13.80 4.18
N GLN A 210 29.78 -13.53 5.06
CA GLN A 210 29.82 -14.06 6.42
C GLN A 210 29.73 -15.59 6.46
N GLN A 211 28.93 -16.19 5.55
CA GLN A 211 28.84 -17.65 5.45
C GLN A 211 30.17 -18.26 5.01
N ALA A 212 30.87 -17.63 4.06
CA ALA A 212 32.20 -18.09 3.62
C ALA A 212 33.22 -17.99 4.75
N GLU A 213 33.21 -16.90 5.52
CA GLU A 213 34.07 -16.71 6.67
C GLU A 213 33.82 -17.77 7.75
N VAL A 214 32.57 -17.99 8.14
CA VAL A 214 32.18 -19.02 9.12
C VAL A 214 32.56 -20.41 8.61
N SER A 215 32.39 -20.71 7.33
CA SER A 215 32.78 -21.99 6.73
C SER A 215 34.30 -22.21 6.84
N GLN A 216 35.10 -21.17 6.59
CA GLN A 216 36.54 -21.24 6.75
C GLN A 216 36.97 -21.46 8.21
N GLN A 217 36.32 -20.74 9.13
CA GLN A 217 36.57 -20.92 10.57
C GLN A 217 36.18 -22.32 11.03
N THR A 218 35.04 -22.84 10.57
CA THR A 218 34.57 -24.19 10.82
C THR A 218 35.59 -25.24 10.35
N ALA A 219 36.07 -25.10 9.10
CA ALA A 219 37.05 -26.00 8.54
C ALA A 219 38.40 -25.99 9.34
N ALA A 220 38.84 -24.79 9.73
CA ALA A 220 40.01 -24.62 10.56
C ALA A 220 39.82 -25.24 11.95
N PHE A 221 38.67 -25.08 12.58
CA PHE A 221 38.34 -25.65 13.90
C PHE A 221 38.29 -27.16 13.83
N ILE A 222 37.60 -27.76 12.85
CA ILE A 222 37.52 -29.24 12.70
C ILE A 222 38.91 -29.89 12.53
N ALA A 223 39.88 -29.15 11.96
CA ALA A 223 41.25 -29.61 11.81
C ALA A 223 42.06 -29.62 13.13
N THR A 224 41.49 -29.14 14.23
CA THR A 224 42.17 -29.07 15.52
C THR A 224 41.75 -30.24 16.43
N ASP A 225 42.64 -30.63 17.35
CA ASP A 225 42.30 -31.63 18.40
C ASP A 225 41.15 -31.15 19.32
N ALA A 226 40.95 -29.85 19.46
CA ALA A 226 39.90 -29.27 20.27
C ALA A 226 38.48 -29.66 19.76
N ALA A 227 38.29 -29.81 18.46
CA ALA A 227 37.02 -30.25 17.89
C ALA A 227 36.61 -31.67 18.33
N LEU A 228 37.57 -32.51 18.60
CA LEU A 228 37.35 -33.90 19.02
C LEU A 228 37.23 -34.05 20.54
N GLN A 229 37.65 -33.07 21.35
CA GLN A 229 37.66 -33.13 22.81
C GLN A 229 36.29 -33.51 23.43
N PRO A 230 35.16 -32.95 23.03
CA PRO A 230 33.86 -33.34 23.58
C PRO A 230 33.51 -34.80 23.32
N TYR A 231 33.88 -35.30 22.15
CA TYR A 231 33.64 -36.70 21.78
C TYR A 231 34.56 -37.63 22.53
N VAL A 232 35.82 -37.25 22.75
CA VAL A 232 36.80 -38.02 23.58
C VAL A 232 36.34 -38.09 25.03
N GLN A 233 35.89 -36.97 25.61
CA GLN A 233 35.34 -36.94 26.96
C GLN A 233 34.10 -37.82 27.09
N GLN A 234 33.16 -37.73 26.14
CA GLN A 234 31.96 -38.54 26.13
C GLN A 234 32.26 -40.04 25.99
N LEU A 235 33.26 -40.41 25.17
CA LEU A 235 33.74 -41.78 25.05
C LEU A 235 34.35 -42.27 26.36
N GLN A 236 35.14 -41.46 27.07
CA GLN A 236 35.72 -41.79 28.35
C GLN A 236 34.61 -41.99 29.41
N GLU A 237 33.59 -41.15 29.45
CA GLU A 237 32.46 -41.33 30.36
C GLU A 237 31.67 -42.62 30.07
N LEU A 238 31.45 -42.93 28.80
CA LEU A 238 30.76 -44.16 28.40
C LEU A 238 31.59 -45.40 28.68
N ASP A 239 32.90 -45.34 28.51
CA ASP A 239 33.82 -46.43 28.85
C ASP A 239 33.81 -46.67 30.38
N GLN A 240 33.91 -45.61 31.19
CA GLN A 240 33.80 -45.71 32.65
C GLN A 240 32.43 -46.28 33.08
N ALA A 241 31.34 -45.86 32.43
CA ALA A 241 30.02 -46.40 32.72
C ALA A 241 29.89 -47.88 32.33
N ALA A 242 30.52 -48.27 31.20
CA ALA A 242 30.57 -49.69 30.80
C ALA A 242 31.38 -50.55 31.73
N GLN A 243 32.54 -50.06 32.20
CA GLN A 243 33.40 -50.77 33.17
C GLN A 243 32.75 -50.89 34.56
N ALA A 244 31.97 -49.90 34.98
CA ALA A 244 31.23 -49.92 36.24
C ALA A 244 29.95 -50.79 36.21
N ALA A 245 29.54 -51.26 35.03
CA ALA A 245 28.29 -52.00 34.85
C ALA A 245 28.44 -53.44 35.37
N THR A 246 27.58 -53.84 36.26
CA THR A 246 27.57 -55.21 36.89
C THR A 246 26.53 -56.13 36.23
N THR A 247 25.69 -55.63 35.33
CA THR A 247 24.63 -56.36 34.59
C THR A 247 24.63 -56.09 33.14
N VAL A 248 24.19 -57.05 32.33
CA VAL A 248 24.09 -56.92 30.86
C VAL A 248 23.16 -55.77 30.46
N ALA A 249 22.10 -55.50 31.21
CA ALA A 249 21.18 -54.40 30.98
C ALA A 249 21.84 -53.02 31.19
N GLN A 250 22.81 -52.90 32.08
CA GLN A 250 23.56 -51.68 32.34
C GLN A 250 24.61 -51.42 31.27
N ILE A 251 25.16 -52.43 30.61
CA ILE A 251 26.14 -52.31 29.53
C ILE A 251 25.44 -51.91 28.21
N GLY A 252 24.18 -52.30 27.99
CA GLY A 252 23.47 -52.04 26.73
C GLY A 252 23.31 -50.57 26.36
N LYS A 253 23.05 -49.71 27.33
CA LYS A 253 22.93 -48.26 27.12
C LYS A 253 24.23 -47.56 26.69
N PRO A 254 25.38 -47.75 27.39
CA PRO A 254 26.66 -47.22 26.94
C PRO A 254 27.05 -47.71 25.55
N MET A 255 26.91 -49.02 25.27
CA MET A 255 27.21 -49.57 23.94
C MET A 255 26.37 -48.99 22.83
N GLN A 256 25.05 -48.77 23.04
CA GLN A 256 24.20 -48.14 22.05
C GLN A 256 24.63 -46.71 21.79
N LYS A 257 24.94 -45.92 22.80
CA LYS A 257 25.43 -44.57 22.66
C LYS A 257 26.78 -44.49 21.92
N MET A 258 27.70 -45.42 22.17
CA MET A 258 28.98 -45.52 21.44
C MET A 258 28.74 -45.83 19.96
N ALA A 259 27.79 -46.71 19.64
CA ALA A 259 27.42 -47.03 18.28
C ALA A 259 26.79 -45.83 17.57
N ASP A 260 25.89 -45.09 18.25
CA ASP A 260 25.26 -43.87 17.75
C ASP A 260 26.30 -42.75 17.47
N MET A 261 27.32 -42.62 18.37
CA MET A 261 28.44 -41.68 18.17
C MET A 261 29.34 -42.10 17.00
N ALA A 262 29.63 -43.36 16.82
CA ALA A 262 30.42 -43.84 15.69
C ALA A 262 29.69 -43.52 14.35
N GLY A 263 28.38 -43.77 14.32
CA GLY A 263 27.58 -43.43 13.14
C GLY A 263 27.50 -41.92 12.87
N ALA A 264 27.55 -41.08 13.90
CA ALA A 264 27.57 -39.62 13.71
C ALA A 264 28.92 -39.07 13.23
N LEU A 265 30.01 -39.76 13.54
CA LEU A 265 31.35 -39.37 13.07
C LEU A 265 31.67 -39.88 11.65
N ASP A 266 30.93 -40.86 11.14
CA ASP A 266 31.07 -41.40 9.79
C ASP A 266 30.25 -40.65 8.72
N MET A 267 29.36 -39.69 9.12
CA MET A 267 28.60 -38.81 8.21
C MET A 267 29.30 -37.50 7.97
#